data_b339f7a0a1bd027167c0c8df2c2174e2
#
_entry.id   b339f7a0a1bd027167c0c8df2c2174e2
#
_cell.length_a   1.000
_cell.length_b   1.000
_cell.length_c   1.000
_cell.angle_alpha   90.00
_cell.angle_beta   90.00
_cell.angle_gamma   90.00
#
_symmetry.space_group_name_H-M   'P 1'
#
loop_
_entity.id
_entity.type
_entity.pdbx_description
1 polymer ?
#
loop_
_entity_poly.entity_id
_entity_poly.type
_entity_poly.pdbx_seq_one_letter_code
_entity_poly.pdbx_strand_id
1 'polypeptide(L)'
;MGKICKSPTVADLSSFGSVAGDTDCKNWQFLSAPARSNSPDFTHAVQHKAVAKLFIYKTQVNKNRTVSDTKRSFYTIHTRPINSIYRRVVEELMVEMHLLSVNVDFQYDPIYALGVVTAFDRFMLGYAPEKDRISIFNGLCKALGDEPDRYKQDAQRLESLAMRLSGTDLVAWLERSTSFADTQDLQASLGAIASNPQFKYSRLFAIGLFSLLEKADLDLVKDQETRTAALKQVCAALNLPFDKVSKDLDLYRSNLEKMAQARIVLEDAIQAERKKREKRETQASASPSGEVTDSTN
;
A
#
# COMPACT_ATOMS: atom_id res chain seq x y z
N MET A 1 -18.38 -19.96 -48.51
CA MET A 1 -19.58 -20.36 -47.77
C MET A 1 -19.37 -19.94 -46.34
N GLY A 2 -19.72 -18.78 -45.83
CA GLY A 2 -20.93 -18.04 -45.90
C GLY A 2 -21.75 -18.30 -44.65
N LYS A 3 -21.69 -17.39 -43.64
CA LYS A 3 -22.90 -16.93 -42.97
C LYS A 3 -22.54 -15.82 -41.95
N ILE A 4 -22.95 -14.65 -42.36
CA ILE A 4 -23.09 -13.41 -41.61
C ILE A 4 -24.37 -13.54 -40.77
N CYS A 5 -24.33 -13.19 -39.48
CA CYS A 5 -25.54 -12.92 -38.70
C CYS A 5 -25.55 -11.48 -38.25
N LYS A 6 -26.57 -10.79 -38.72
CA LYS A 6 -26.92 -9.37 -38.49
C LYS A 6 -27.63 -9.22 -37.15
N SER A 7 -27.41 -8.04 -36.53
CA SER A 7 -28.17 -7.45 -35.43
C SER A 7 -29.65 -7.20 -35.82
N PRO A 8 -30.60 -7.15 -34.89
CA PRO A 8 -31.85 -6.46 -35.09
C PRO A 8 -31.95 -5.14 -34.29
N THR A 9 -32.53 -4.19 -34.98
CA THR A 9 -32.90 -2.81 -34.67
C THR A 9 -34.18 -2.74 -33.83
N VAL A 10 -34.31 -1.61 -33.14
CA VAL A 10 -35.44 -1.04 -32.39
C VAL A 10 -36.76 -1.06 -33.17
N ALA A 11 -37.86 -1.37 -32.49
CA ALA A 11 -39.20 -0.76 -32.72
C ALA A 11 -40.19 -1.11 -31.58
N ASP A 12 -40.78 -0.05 -31.03
CA ASP A 12 -42.16 0.17 -30.58
C ASP A 12 -43.02 -0.98 -30.03
N LEU A 13 -43.60 -0.71 -28.89
CA LEU A 13 -45.02 -0.96 -28.61
C LEU A 13 -45.52 -0.13 -27.42
N SER A 14 -46.34 0.88 -27.79
CA SER A 14 -47.24 1.64 -26.94
C SER A 14 -48.51 0.83 -26.64
N SER A 15 -49.15 1.19 -25.53
CA SER A 15 -50.57 1.06 -25.22
C SER A 15 -51.03 -0.11 -24.34
N PHE A 16 -51.78 0.30 -23.39
CA PHE A 16 -52.94 -0.17 -22.62
C PHE A 16 -52.67 0.05 -21.11
N GLY A 17 -53.48 0.72 -20.30
CA GLY A 17 -54.88 1.01 -20.31
C GLY A 17 -55.20 1.58 -18.91
N SER A 18 -56.03 2.54 -18.89
CA SER A 18 -56.63 3.29 -17.80
C SER A 18 -57.55 2.38 -16.91
N VAL A 19 -57.45 2.55 -15.57
CA VAL A 19 -58.66 2.37 -14.70
C VAL A 19 -58.61 3.45 -13.63
N ALA A 20 -59.72 4.17 -13.56
CA ALA A 20 -60.06 5.24 -12.63
C ALA A 20 -60.45 4.71 -11.26
N GLY A 21 -60.26 5.52 -10.24
CA GLY A 21 -60.81 5.33 -8.89
C GLY A 21 -60.68 6.65 -8.13
N ASP A 22 -61.79 7.40 -8.10
CA ASP A 22 -62.05 8.61 -7.30
C ASP A 22 -61.84 8.38 -5.81
N THR A 23 -61.34 9.37 -5.11
CA THR A 23 -62.05 10.03 -3.98
C THR A 23 -61.23 11.17 -3.36
N ASP A 24 -61.94 12.29 -3.35
CA ASP A 24 -62.01 13.40 -2.37
C ASP A 24 -60.82 14.36 -2.14
N CYS A 25 -61.17 15.55 -2.63
CA CYS A 25 -60.67 16.86 -2.22
C CYS A 25 -60.79 17.15 -0.72
N LYS A 26 -59.78 17.76 -0.12
CA LYS A 26 -59.96 18.91 0.81
C LYS A 26 -58.64 19.72 0.93
N ASN A 27 -58.67 20.87 0.28
CA ASN A 27 -58.37 22.22 0.79
C ASN A 27 -57.13 22.40 1.71
N TRP A 28 -55.99 22.86 1.15
CA TRP A 28 -55.05 23.67 1.86
C TRP A 28 -54.71 24.94 1.09
N GLN A 29 -54.98 26.04 1.76
CA GLN A 29 -54.84 27.42 1.28
C GLN A 29 -53.38 27.76 1.00
N PHE A 30 -53.17 28.48 -0.09
CA PHE A 30 -51.95 29.20 -0.43
C PHE A 30 -51.57 30.20 0.68
N LEU A 31 -50.46 29.99 1.32
CA LEU A 31 -49.68 31.05 1.97
C LEU A 31 -48.39 31.25 1.21
N SER A 32 -48.33 32.35 0.51
CA SER A 32 -47.14 32.84 -0.22
C SER A 32 -45.98 33.11 0.77
N ALA A 33 -44.87 32.39 0.64
CA ALA A 33 -43.63 32.68 1.29
C ALA A 33 -42.76 33.61 0.43
N PRO A 34 -42.03 34.54 1.03
CA PRO A 34 -41.23 35.53 0.30
C PRO A 34 -39.97 34.88 -0.30
N ALA A 35 -39.61 35.37 -1.48
CA ALA A 35 -38.42 35.01 -2.23
C ALA A 35 -37.17 35.15 -1.38
N ARG A 36 -36.44 34.05 -1.19
CA ARG A 36 -35.08 34.07 -0.61
C ARG A 36 -34.07 34.34 -1.72
N SER A 37 -33.36 35.43 -1.55
CA SER A 37 -32.20 35.81 -2.34
C SER A 37 -31.15 34.70 -2.30
N ASN A 38 -30.77 34.19 -3.45
CA ASN A 38 -29.60 33.34 -3.64
C ASN A 38 -28.32 34.13 -3.35
N SER A 39 -27.69 33.87 -2.23
CA SER A 39 -26.29 34.21 -2.04
C SER A 39 -25.44 32.92 -2.11
N PRO A 40 -24.43 32.89 -3.00
CA PRO A 40 -23.62 31.68 -3.25
C PRO A 40 -22.57 31.38 -2.18
N ASP A 41 -22.47 32.14 -1.11
CA ASP A 41 -21.31 32.09 -0.20
C ASP A 41 -21.43 31.11 0.98
N PHE A 42 -22.57 30.48 1.22
CA PHE A 42 -22.75 29.66 2.42
C PHE A 42 -22.32 28.20 2.25
N THR A 43 -22.35 27.66 1.03
CA THR A 43 -21.99 26.27 0.76
C THR A 43 -20.47 26.04 0.69
N HIS A 44 -19.71 27.01 0.22
CA HIS A 44 -18.23 26.92 0.17
C HIS A 44 -17.59 26.99 1.55
N ALA A 45 -18.10 27.81 2.46
CA ALA A 45 -17.55 27.94 3.81
C ALA A 45 -17.76 26.71 4.70
N VAL A 46 -18.85 25.95 4.46
CA VAL A 46 -19.15 24.72 5.22
C VAL A 46 -18.27 23.55 4.73
N GLN A 47 -18.03 23.45 3.43
CA GLN A 47 -17.12 22.42 2.87
C GLN A 47 -15.66 22.66 3.28
N HIS A 48 -15.17 23.88 3.27
CA HIS A 48 -13.81 24.19 3.73
C HIS A 48 -13.62 23.95 5.24
N LYS A 49 -14.62 24.19 6.06
CA LYS A 49 -14.58 23.90 7.51
C LYS A 49 -14.66 22.40 7.80
N ALA A 50 -15.36 21.60 6.99
CA ALA A 50 -15.43 20.15 7.13
C ALA A 50 -14.10 19.49 6.73
N VAL A 51 -13.49 19.93 5.64
CA VAL A 51 -12.17 19.46 5.18
C VAL A 51 -11.07 19.87 6.15
N ALA A 52 -11.10 21.10 6.68
CA ALA A 52 -10.16 21.56 7.71
C ALA A 52 -10.34 20.81 9.04
N LYS A 53 -11.58 20.45 9.43
CA LYS A 53 -11.84 19.62 10.61
C LYS A 53 -11.39 18.16 10.43
N LEU A 54 -11.48 17.59 9.23
CA LEU A 54 -10.95 16.28 8.90
C LEU A 54 -9.40 16.27 8.94
N PHE A 55 -8.76 17.40 8.62
CA PHE A 55 -7.30 17.57 8.70
C PHE A 55 -6.80 17.76 10.14
N ILE A 56 -7.64 18.24 11.05
CA ILE A 56 -7.29 18.48 12.47
C ILE A 56 -7.45 17.22 13.33
N TYR A 57 -8.12 16.16 12.85
CA TYR A 57 -8.08 14.83 13.47
C TYR A 57 -6.76 14.10 13.25
N LYS A 58 -5.76 14.80 12.69
CA LYS A 58 -4.40 14.31 12.61
C LYS A 58 -3.78 14.37 14.00
N THR A 59 -3.85 13.22 14.65
CA THR A 59 -2.81 12.74 15.56
C THR A 59 -2.31 13.79 16.55
N GLN A 60 -2.85 13.76 17.74
CA GLN A 60 -1.95 13.95 18.86
C GLN A 60 -0.92 12.82 18.77
N VAL A 61 0.11 13.05 17.94
CA VAL A 61 1.30 12.22 17.94
C VAL A 61 1.76 12.22 19.38
N ASN A 62 1.68 11.07 20.02
CA ASN A 62 2.17 10.91 21.38
C ASN A 62 3.70 10.99 21.28
N LYS A 63 4.24 12.23 21.26
CA LYS A 63 5.66 12.56 21.08
C LYS A 63 6.57 11.85 22.11
N ASN A 64 5.98 11.30 23.16
CA ASN A 64 6.67 10.56 24.21
C ASN A 64 6.70 9.05 23.97
N ARG A 65 6.17 8.56 22.84
CA ARG A 65 6.17 7.14 22.52
C ARG A 65 7.55 6.68 22.10
N THR A 66 8.04 5.62 22.75
CA THR A 66 9.34 5.03 22.42
C THR A 66 9.21 3.91 21.40
N VAL A 67 10.33 3.55 20.75
CA VAL A 67 10.41 2.35 19.89
C VAL A 67 9.99 1.10 20.66
N SER A 68 10.36 1.00 21.96
CA SER A 68 9.98 -0.12 22.81
C SER A 68 8.47 -0.23 23.02
N ASP A 69 7.77 0.91 23.13
CA ASP A 69 6.31 0.91 23.26
C ASP A 69 5.64 0.46 21.97
N THR A 70 6.16 0.89 20.82
CA THR A 70 5.68 0.46 19.50
C THR A 70 5.92 -1.03 19.31
N LYS A 71 7.11 -1.54 19.67
CA LYS A 71 7.44 -2.96 19.62
C LYS A 71 6.50 -3.79 20.51
N ARG A 72 6.24 -3.33 21.74
CA ARG A 72 5.29 -3.98 22.65
C ARG A 72 3.89 -4.02 22.04
N SER A 73 3.41 -2.91 21.51
CA SER A 73 2.09 -2.80 20.84
C SER A 73 2.00 -3.77 19.65
N PHE A 74 3.04 -3.85 18.83
CA PHE A 74 3.11 -4.78 17.71
C PHE A 74 2.96 -6.24 18.18
N TYR A 75 3.74 -6.68 19.15
CA TYR A 75 3.68 -8.07 19.64
C TYR A 75 2.42 -8.39 20.46
N THR A 76 1.69 -7.37 20.91
CA THR A 76 0.33 -7.57 21.47
C THR A 76 -0.69 -7.88 20.36
N ILE A 77 -0.51 -7.29 19.17
CA ILE A 77 -1.41 -7.51 18.03
C ILE A 77 -1.04 -8.80 17.28
N HIS A 78 0.26 -9.00 17.02
CA HIS A 78 0.79 -10.20 16.37
C HIS A 78 1.55 -11.05 17.38
N THR A 79 0.88 -12.05 17.92
CA THR A 79 1.41 -12.90 19.02
C THR A 79 2.20 -14.13 18.55
N ARG A 80 2.16 -14.44 17.25
CA ARG A 80 2.85 -15.61 16.70
C ARG A 80 4.34 -15.34 16.49
N PRO A 81 5.19 -16.37 16.63
CA PRO A 81 6.61 -16.22 16.36
C PRO A 81 6.84 -15.96 14.87
N ILE A 82 7.69 -14.98 14.58
CA ILE A 82 8.14 -14.67 13.23
C ILE A 82 9.50 -15.33 13.00
N ASN A 83 9.66 -15.99 11.84
CA ASN A 83 10.94 -16.57 11.45
C ASN A 83 12.07 -15.51 11.51
N SER A 84 13.25 -15.91 11.96
CA SER A 84 14.36 -15.00 12.32
C SER A 84 14.79 -14.06 11.20
N ILE A 85 14.87 -14.53 9.95
CA ILE A 85 15.23 -13.69 8.79
C ILE A 85 14.18 -12.60 8.52
N TYR A 86 12.90 -12.94 8.59
CA TYR A 86 11.80 -12.01 8.38
C TYR A 86 11.57 -11.08 9.56
N ARG A 87 11.80 -11.59 10.80
CA ARG A 87 11.68 -10.78 12.03
C ARG A 87 12.59 -9.57 12.01
N ARG A 88 13.82 -9.73 11.54
CA ARG A 88 14.76 -8.62 11.41
C ARG A 88 14.22 -7.52 10.50
N VAL A 89 13.68 -7.89 9.33
CA VAL A 89 13.08 -6.96 8.38
C VAL A 89 11.88 -6.23 8.99
N VAL A 90 10.98 -6.98 9.66
CA VAL A 90 9.79 -6.40 10.31
C VAL A 90 10.20 -5.40 11.40
N GLU A 91 11.22 -5.73 12.20
CA GLU A 91 11.72 -4.84 13.26
C GLU A 91 12.39 -3.59 12.66
N GLU A 92 13.18 -3.72 11.59
CA GLU A 92 13.79 -2.57 10.90
C GLU A 92 12.73 -1.65 10.30
N LEU A 93 11.71 -2.21 9.62
CA LEU A 93 10.61 -1.43 9.06
C LEU A 93 9.80 -0.73 10.16
N MET A 94 9.53 -1.43 11.27
CA MET A 94 8.84 -0.86 12.42
C MET A 94 9.59 0.34 13.02
N VAL A 95 10.92 0.22 13.17
CA VAL A 95 11.74 1.32 13.69
C VAL A 95 11.72 2.51 12.75
N GLU A 96 11.87 2.29 11.44
CA GLU A 96 11.86 3.37 10.47
C GLU A 96 10.51 4.11 10.45
N MET A 97 9.41 3.37 10.40
CA MET A 97 8.06 3.94 10.46
C MET A 97 7.83 4.67 11.79
N HIS A 98 8.30 4.12 12.92
CA HIS A 98 8.17 4.78 14.22
C HIS A 98 8.92 6.10 14.27
N LEU A 99 10.18 6.14 13.83
CA LEU A 99 10.99 7.36 13.83
C LEU A 99 10.38 8.46 12.96
N LEU A 100 9.70 8.09 11.87
CA LEU A 100 8.93 9.03 11.06
C LEU A 100 7.67 9.50 11.80
N SER A 101 6.92 8.58 12.38
CA SER A 101 5.64 8.91 13.05
C SER A 101 5.80 9.88 14.23
N VAL A 102 6.93 9.86 14.93
CA VAL A 102 7.22 10.77 16.05
C VAL A 102 7.91 12.07 15.60
N ASN A 103 8.33 12.17 14.34
CA ASN A 103 8.97 13.37 13.81
C ASN A 103 7.91 14.44 13.52
N VAL A 104 8.19 15.68 13.96
CA VAL A 104 7.23 16.80 13.84
C VAL A 104 7.03 17.27 12.40
N ASP A 105 8.06 17.11 11.57
CA ASP A 105 8.06 17.55 10.16
C ASP A 105 7.51 16.46 9.23
N PHE A 106 7.31 15.24 9.74
CA PHE A 106 6.79 14.15 8.94
C PHE A 106 5.30 14.35 8.65
N GLN A 107 4.96 14.26 7.38
CA GLN A 107 3.59 14.22 6.89
C GLN A 107 3.41 12.97 6.07
N TYR A 108 2.35 12.24 6.39
CA TYR A 108 1.96 11.07 5.62
C TYR A 108 1.56 11.49 4.20
N ASP A 109 2.07 10.79 3.20
CA ASP A 109 1.71 10.96 1.79
C ASP A 109 1.52 9.60 1.09
N PRO A 110 0.81 9.56 -0.05
CA PRO A 110 0.56 8.32 -0.77
C PRO A 110 1.83 7.63 -1.30
N ILE A 111 2.88 8.37 -1.67
CA ILE A 111 4.15 7.79 -2.15
C ILE A 111 4.87 7.07 -1.02
N TYR A 112 4.88 7.66 0.18
CA TYR A 112 5.38 6.99 1.38
C TYR A 112 4.59 5.71 1.67
N ALA A 113 3.25 5.74 1.57
CA ALA A 113 2.41 4.57 1.77
C ALA A 113 2.74 3.46 0.77
N LEU A 114 2.88 3.78 -0.51
CA LEU A 114 3.34 2.85 -1.54
C LEU A 114 4.71 2.26 -1.20
N GLY A 115 5.63 3.08 -0.71
CA GLY A 115 6.97 2.62 -0.30
C GLY A 115 6.92 1.62 0.86
N VAL A 116 6.06 1.86 1.86
CA VAL A 116 5.84 0.94 2.99
C VAL A 116 5.28 -0.40 2.50
N VAL A 117 4.23 -0.37 1.68
CA VAL A 117 3.59 -1.58 1.13
C VAL A 117 4.58 -2.35 0.25
N THR A 118 5.25 -1.67 -0.68
CA THR A 118 6.25 -2.29 -1.58
C THR A 118 7.42 -2.90 -0.81
N ALA A 119 7.98 -2.18 0.17
CA ALA A 119 9.07 -2.70 0.99
C ALA A 119 8.64 -3.94 1.76
N PHE A 120 7.47 -3.87 2.44
CA PHE A 120 6.92 -5.00 3.15
C PHE A 120 6.71 -6.22 2.25
N ASP A 121 6.01 -6.05 1.13
CA ASP A 121 5.67 -7.15 0.23
C ASP A 121 6.92 -7.82 -0.37
N ARG A 122 7.91 -7.05 -0.78
CA ARG A 122 9.15 -7.59 -1.37
C ARG A 122 10.04 -8.28 -0.35
N PHE A 123 10.19 -7.71 0.84
CA PHE A 123 10.98 -8.34 1.90
C PHE A 123 10.28 -9.55 2.52
N MET A 124 8.95 -9.57 2.56
CA MET A 124 8.16 -10.69 3.07
C MET A 124 7.79 -11.73 1.99
N LEU A 125 8.37 -11.62 0.80
CA LEU A 125 8.18 -12.59 -0.25
C LEU A 125 8.59 -14.00 0.21
N GLY A 126 7.70 -14.99 0.03
CA GLY A 126 7.92 -16.37 0.49
C GLY A 126 7.62 -16.62 1.97
N TYR A 127 7.18 -15.62 2.72
CA TYR A 127 6.72 -15.83 4.10
C TYR A 127 5.38 -16.58 4.11
N ALA A 128 5.32 -17.65 4.89
CA ALA A 128 4.11 -18.46 5.07
C ALA A 128 3.79 -18.64 6.56
N PRO A 129 2.52 -18.76 6.95
CA PRO A 129 1.33 -18.70 6.08
C PRO A 129 0.92 -17.25 5.75
N GLU A 130 0.20 -17.06 4.63
CA GLU A 130 -0.23 -15.75 4.14
C GLU A 130 -1.04 -14.95 5.16
N LYS A 131 -1.87 -15.62 5.92
CA LYS A 131 -2.66 -14.98 6.97
C LYS A 131 -1.80 -14.36 8.08
N ASP A 132 -0.61 -14.90 8.34
CA ASP A 132 0.34 -14.32 9.29
C ASP A 132 1.04 -13.10 8.67
N ARG A 133 1.36 -13.14 7.38
CA ARG A 133 1.89 -11.99 6.63
C ARG A 133 0.93 -10.80 6.72
N ILE A 134 -0.37 -11.02 6.49
CA ILE A 134 -1.42 -9.99 6.64
C ILE A 134 -1.48 -9.48 8.08
N SER A 135 -1.43 -10.38 9.07
CA SER A 135 -1.44 -10.02 10.49
C SER A 135 -0.23 -9.18 10.89
N ILE A 136 0.97 -9.48 10.35
CA ILE A 136 2.20 -8.72 10.58
C ILE A 136 2.07 -7.30 10.02
N PHE A 137 1.60 -7.14 8.77
CA PHE A 137 1.38 -5.82 8.18
C PHE A 137 0.38 -4.99 8.98
N ASN A 138 -0.75 -5.59 9.34
CA ASN A 138 -1.76 -4.94 10.17
C ASN A 138 -1.20 -4.57 11.56
N GLY A 139 -0.38 -5.43 12.13
CA GLY A 139 0.31 -5.17 13.39
C GLY A 139 1.27 -3.98 13.30
N LEU A 140 2.05 -3.88 12.22
CA LEU A 140 2.95 -2.74 11.97
C LEU A 140 2.20 -1.41 11.94
N CYS A 141 1.16 -1.29 11.11
CA CYS A 141 0.39 -0.05 10.99
C CYS A 141 -0.33 0.30 12.31
N LYS A 142 -1.06 -0.65 12.89
CA LYS A 142 -1.81 -0.42 14.14
C LYS A 142 -0.91 -0.14 15.34
N ALA A 143 0.29 -0.72 15.38
CA ALA A 143 1.28 -0.42 16.40
C ALA A 143 1.73 1.04 16.38
N LEU A 144 1.59 1.73 15.28
CA LEU A 144 1.87 3.17 15.11
C LEU A 144 0.62 4.06 15.31
N GLY A 145 -0.55 3.44 15.42
CA GLY A 145 -1.83 4.15 15.48
C GLY A 145 -2.41 4.48 14.10
N ASP A 146 -1.90 3.82 13.07
CA ASP A 146 -2.32 4.01 11.68
C ASP A 146 -3.27 2.90 11.22
N GLU A 147 -4.07 3.19 10.17
CA GLU A 147 -4.98 2.22 9.56
C GLU A 147 -4.32 1.49 8.37
N PRO A 148 -4.16 0.14 8.44
CA PRO A 148 -3.51 -0.65 7.40
C PRO A 148 -4.16 -0.51 6.02
N ASP A 149 -5.49 -0.40 5.98
CA ASP A 149 -6.25 -0.33 4.73
C ASP A 149 -6.02 1.00 3.99
N ARG A 150 -5.72 2.08 4.72
CA ARG A 150 -5.32 3.35 4.11
C ARG A 150 -4.03 3.20 3.31
N TYR A 151 -3.01 2.54 3.89
CA TYR A 151 -1.74 2.30 3.18
C TYR A 151 -1.94 1.50 1.90
N LYS A 152 -2.75 0.43 1.98
CA LYS A 152 -3.05 -0.42 0.81
C LYS A 152 -3.84 0.32 -0.27
N GLN A 153 -4.84 1.10 0.12
CA GLN A 153 -5.67 1.87 -0.82
C GLN A 153 -4.85 2.94 -1.53
N ASP A 154 -4.03 3.71 -0.79
CA ASP A 154 -3.17 4.74 -1.37
C ASP A 154 -2.11 4.13 -2.29
N ALA A 155 -1.49 3.00 -1.90
CA ALA A 155 -0.56 2.26 -2.73
C ALA A 155 -1.22 1.76 -4.02
N GLN A 156 -2.39 1.13 -3.92
CA GLN A 156 -3.13 0.60 -5.08
C GLN A 156 -3.56 1.70 -6.06
N ARG A 157 -3.96 2.87 -5.54
CA ARG A 157 -4.31 4.02 -6.40
C ARG A 157 -3.10 4.48 -7.21
N LEU A 158 -1.94 4.62 -6.58
CA LEU A 158 -0.71 5.02 -7.23
C LEU A 158 -0.20 3.96 -8.22
N GLU A 159 -0.25 2.68 -7.86
CA GLU A 159 0.10 1.59 -8.78
C GLU A 159 -0.82 1.56 -10.00
N SER A 160 -2.13 1.72 -9.80
CA SER A 160 -3.11 1.78 -10.89
C SER A 160 -2.86 2.98 -11.82
N LEU A 161 -2.44 4.12 -11.27
CA LEU A 161 -2.05 5.28 -12.06
C LEU A 161 -0.78 4.97 -12.87
N ALA A 162 0.27 4.47 -12.24
CA ALA A 162 1.54 4.17 -12.90
C ALA A 162 1.38 3.16 -14.04
N MET A 163 0.56 2.11 -13.85
CA MET A 163 0.29 1.11 -14.90
C MET A 163 -0.45 1.65 -16.14
N ARG A 164 -1.11 2.82 -16.03
CA ARG A 164 -1.81 3.48 -17.15
C ARG A 164 -0.92 4.46 -17.92
N LEU A 165 0.21 4.84 -17.35
CA LEU A 165 1.10 5.86 -17.91
C LEU A 165 2.35 5.21 -18.51
N SER A 166 2.90 5.84 -19.54
CA SER A 166 4.26 5.54 -19.99
C SER A 166 5.28 6.08 -18.98
N GLY A 167 6.53 5.59 -19.03
CA GLY A 167 7.60 6.11 -18.17
C GLY A 167 7.78 7.62 -18.30
N THR A 168 7.72 8.15 -19.52
CA THR A 168 7.80 9.60 -19.79
C THR A 168 6.62 10.39 -19.26
N ASP A 169 5.39 9.88 -19.41
CA ASP A 169 4.19 10.54 -18.90
C ASP A 169 4.17 10.54 -17.37
N LEU A 170 4.62 9.45 -16.74
CA LEU A 170 4.74 9.39 -15.29
C LEU A 170 5.77 10.40 -14.76
N VAL A 171 6.95 10.51 -15.41
CA VAL A 171 7.94 11.51 -15.02
C VAL A 171 7.36 12.92 -15.17
N ALA A 172 6.69 13.25 -16.28
CA ALA A 172 6.02 14.53 -16.49
C ALA A 172 4.94 14.81 -15.44
N TRP A 173 4.21 13.79 -15.01
CA TRP A 173 3.23 13.89 -13.92
C TRP A 173 3.89 14.15 -12.56
N LEU A 174 4.98 13.46 -12.24
CA LEU A 174 5.76 13.68 -11.02
C LEU A 174 6.42 15.05 -10.98
N GLU A 175 6.85 15.58 -12.13
CA GLU A 175 7.34 16.94 -12.30
C GLU A 175 6.23 18.01 -12.22
N ARG A 176 4.97 17.60 -12.21
CA ARG A 176 3.78 18.46 -12.21
C ARG A 176 3.63 19.28 -13.49
N SER A 177 4.28 18.87 -14.57
CA SER A 177 4.13 19.47 -15.90
C SER A 177 2.85 19.00 -16.60
N THR A 178 2.32 17.83 -16.23
CA THR A 178 1.09 17.23 -16.72
C THR A 178 0.16 16.89 -15.55
N SER A 179 -1.15 17.07 -15.73
CA SER A 179 -2.17 16.71 -14.75
C SER A 179 -3.29 15.90 -15.37
N PHE A 180 -3.82 14.93 -14.62
CA PHE A 180 -4.97 14.11 -15.04
C PHE A 180 -6.16 14.40 -14.13
N ALA A 181 -7.36 14.41 -14.68
CA ALA A 181 -8.58 14.84 -13.99
C ALA A 181 -8.90 13.99 -12.74
N ASP A 182 -8.52 12.71 -12.75
CA ASP A 182 -8.76 11.75 -11.66
C ASP A 182 -7.63 11.70 -10.59
N THR A 183 -6.61 12.57 -10.72
CA THR A 183 -5.42 12.58 -9.85
C THR A 183 -5.17 13.91 -9.14
N GLN A 184 -6.16 14.79 -9.08
CA GLN A 184 -5.98 16.15 -8.54
C GLN A 184 -5.51 16.15 -7.08
N ASP A 185 -6.02 15.24 -6.24
CA ASP A 185 -5.61 15.09 -4.85
C ASP A 185 -4.16 14.58 -4.71
N LEU A 186 -3.75 13.65 -5.58
CA LEU A 186 -2.38 13.17 -5.65
C LEU A 186 -1.43 14.28 -6.14
N GLN A 187 -1.86 15.05 -7.15
CA GLN A 187 -1.12 16.19 -7.66
C GLN A 187 -0.95 17.28 -6.59
N ALA A 188 -2.00 17.55 -5.81
CA ALA A 188 -1.93 18.47 -4.67
C ALA A 188 -0.93 17.97 -3.60
N SER A 189 -0.89 16.67 -3.35
CA SER A 189 0.08 16.07 -2.44
C SER A 189 1.53 16.25 -2.95
N LEU A 190 1.78 16.02 -4.23
CA LEU A 190 3.09 16.29 -4.86
C LEU A 190 3.47 17.78 -4.75
N GLY A 191 2.51 18.67 -4.99
CA GLY A 191 2.70 20.11 -4.82
C GLY A 191 3.07 20.50 -3.40
N ALA A 192 2.41 19.91 -2.40
CA ALA A 192 2.71 20.13 -0.99
C ALA A 192 4.12 19.64 -0.61
N ILE A 193 4.55 18.48 -1.14
CA ILE A 193 5.91 17.96 -0.95
C ILE A 193 6.93 18.91 -1.52
N ALA A 194 6.78 19.31 -2.78
CA ALA A 194 7.75 20.16 -3.49
C ALA A 194 7.86 21.57 -2.91
N SER A 195 6.78 22.11 -2.34
CA SER A 195 6.75 23.44 -1.74
C SER A 195 7.15 23.47 -0.26
N ASN A 196 7.33 22.31 0.37
CA ASN A 196 7.65 22.23 1.80
C ASN A 196 9.17 22.17 2.03
N PRO A 197 9.82 23.25 2.49
CA PRO A 197 11.26 23.26 2.75
C PRO A 197 11.67 22.35 3.92
N GLN A 198 10.71 21.95 4.76
CA GLN A 198 10.90 21.04 5.90
C GLN A 198 10.38 19.64 5.59
N PHE A 199 10.22 19.29 4.31
CA PHE A 199 9.77 17.95 3.94
C PHE A 199 10.69 16.88 4.53
N LYS A 200 10.10 16.00 5.33
CA LYS A 200 10.85 14.91 5.95
C LYS A 200 11.00 13.74 4.98
N TYR A 201 12.06 13.79 4.18
CA TYR A 201 12.44 12.68 3.31
C TYR A 201 12.70 11.40 4.11
N SER A 202 12.27 10.24 3.58
CA SER A 202 12.54 8.91 4.11
C SER A 202 12.96 7.94 2.98
N ARG A 203 13.66 6.87 3.34
CA ARG A 203 13.99 5.79 2.41
C ARG A 203 12.73 5.12 1.87
N LEU A 204 11.69 4.98 2.69
CA LEU A 204 10.41 4.44 2.26
C LEU A 204 9.75 5.30 1.18
N PHE A 205 9.85 6.62 1.27
CA PHE A 205 9.42 7.51 0.20
C PHE A 205 10.18 7.26 -1.10
N ALA A 206 11.51 7.09 -1.04
CA ALA A 206 12.33 6.77 -2.22
C ALA A 206 11.94 5.42 -2.85
N ILE A 207 11.64 4.40 -2.03
CA ILE A 207 11.16 3.09 -2.50
C ILE A 207 9.82 3.24 -3.21
N GLY A 208 8.89 4.04 -2.68
CA GLY A 208 7.61 4.33 -3.32
C GLY A 208 7.77 5.01 -4.66
N LEU A 209 8.63 6.03 -4.72
CA LEU A 209 8.95 6.74 -5.96
C LEU A 209 9.55 5.80 -7.03
N PHE A 210 10.50 4.97 -6.61
CA PHE A 210 11.11 3.97 -7.49
C PHE A 210 10.09 2.92 -7.97
N SER A 211 9.19 2.47 -7.09
CA SER A 211 8.13 1.54 -7.44
C SER A 211 7.17 2.10 -8.48
N LEU A 212 6.86 3.39 -8.44
CA LEU A 212 6.06 4.06 -9.48
C LEU A 212 6.75 3.99 -10.85
N LEU A 213 8.03 4.34 -10.92
CA LEU A 213 8.80 4.28 -12.17
C LEU A 213 8.86 2.86 -12.72
N GLU A 214 9.10 1.87 -11.85
CA GLU A 214 9.15 0.46 -12.22
C GLU A 214 7.81 -0.09 -12.74
N LYS A 215 6.69 0.37 -12.17
CA LYS A 215 5.34 -0.04 -12.58
C LYS A 215 4.91 0.60 -13.91
N ALA A 216 5.35 1.82 -14.19
CA ALA A 216 5.05 2.50 -15.44
C ALA A 216 5.92 1.98 -16.59
N ASP A 217 7.20 1.78 -16.33
CA ASP A 217 8.16 1.35 -17.36
C ASP A 217 9.30 0.56 -16.74
N LEU A 218 9.25 -0.75 -16.94
CA LEU A 218 10.29 -1.65 -16.43
C LEU A 218 11.64 -1.47 -17.14
N ASP A 219 11.62 -1.11 -18.41
CA ASP A 219 12.85 -0.95 -19.21
C ASP A 219 13.58 0.35 -18.85
N LEU A 220 12.84 1.42 -18.54
CA LEU A 220 13.39 2.65 -17.97
C LEU A 220 14.17 2.40 -16.67
N VAL A 221 13.72 1.47 -15.86
CA VAL A 221 14.35 1.18 -14.55
C VAL A 221 15.50 0.19 -14.66
N LYS A 222 15.48 -0.72 -15.65
CA LYS A 222 16.56 -1.70 -15.89
C LYS A 222 17.83 -1.01 -16.35
N ASP A 223 17.73 -0.08 -17.28
CA ASP A 223 18.89 0.68 -17.75
C ASP A 223 19.34 1.70 -16.70
N GLN A 224 20.63 1.74 -16.41
CA GLN A 224 21.17 2.59 -15.35
C GLN A 224 21.15 4.07 -15.71
N GLU A 225 21.38 4.42 -16.97
CA GLU A 225 21.46 5.81 -17.41
C GLU A 225 20.07 6.46 -17.43
N THR A 226 19.10 5.79 -18.05
CA THR A 226 17.71 6.26 -18.13
C THR A 226 17.07 6.37 -16.74
N ARG A 227 17.28 5.37 -15.88
CA ARG A 227 16.85 5.39 -14.49
C ARG A 227 17.42 6.58 -13.73
N THR A 228 18.74 6.80 -13.87
CA THR A 228 19.41 7.90 -13.18
C THR A 228 18.93 9.26 -13.68
N ALA A 229 18.71 9.41 -14.99
CA ALA A 229 18.17 10.62 -15.59
C ALA A 229 16.75 10.91 -15.07
N ALA A 230 15.85 9.93 -15.12
CA ALA A 230 14.47 10.07 -14.62
C ALA A 230 14.44 10.42 -13.11
N LEU A 231 15.25 9.73 -12.29
CA LEU A 231 15.33 10.04 -10.86
C LEU A 231 15.87 11.44 -10.59
N LYS A 232 16.86 11.91 -11.35
CA LYS A 232 17.38 13.28 -11.22
C LYS A 232 16.32 14.33 -11.53
N GLN A 233 15.56 14.13 -12.62
CA GLN A 233 14.46 15.02 -12.99
C GLN A 233 13.41 15.10 -11.89
N VAL A 234 12.92 13.96 -11.44
CA VAL A 234 11.90 13.91 -10.39
C VAL A 234 12.41 14.49 -9.07
N CYS A 235 13.64 14.17 -8.67
CA CYS A 235 14.25 14.75 -7.46
C CYS A 235 14.37 16.27 -7.54
N ALA A 236 14.76 16.81 -8.69
CA ALA A 236 14.83 18.25 -8.90
C ALA A 236 13.44 18.91 -8.78
N ALA A 237 12.42 18.32 -9.39
CA ALA A 237 11.05 18.83 -9.36
C ALA A 237 10.41 18.79 -7.96
N LEU A 238 10.77 17.82 -7.13
CA LEU A 238 10.25 17.63 -5.77
C LEU A 238 11.18 18.18 -4.67
N ASN A 239 12.26 18.87 -5.02
CA ASN A 239 13.28 19.38 -4.09
C ASN A 239 13.89 18.28 -3.19
N LEU A 240 14.15 17.11 -3.75
CA LEU A 240 14.71 15.96 -3.02
C LEU A 240 16.22 15.87 -3.21
N PRO A 241 16.99 15.40 -2.22
CA PRO A 241 18.43 15.20 -2.32
C PRO A 241 18.75 13.94 -3.15
N PHE A 242 19.01 14.11 -4.44
CA PHE A 242 19.24 13.03 -5.39
C PHE A 242 20.30 12.01 -4.93
N ASP A 243 21.44 12.47 -4.42
CA ASP A 243 22.53 11.59 -3.98
C ASP A 243 22.09 10.66 -2.82
N LYS A 244 21.23 11.16 -1.95
CA LYS A 244 20.66 10.38 -0.85
C LYS A 244 19.64 9.38 -1.38
N VAL A 245 18.76 9.81 -2.27
CA VAL A 245 17.75 8.93 -2.92
C VAL A 245 18.46 7.78 -3.63
N SER A 246 19.50 8.06 -4.43
CA SER A 246 20.26 7.03 -5.14
C SER A 246 20.90 6.03 -4.19
N LYS A 247 21.60 6.50 -3.15
CA LYS A 247 22.25 5.62 -2.15
C LYS A 247 21.22 4.76 -1.39
N ASP A 248 20.08 5.33 -1.01
CA ASP A 248 19.03 4.60 -0.31
C ASP A 248 18.40 3.52 -1.19
N LEU A 249 18.25 3.77 -2.50
CA LEU A 249 17.76 2.79 -3.47
C LEU A 249 18.79 1.68 -3.74
N ASP A 250 20.07 2.00 -3.84
CA ASP A 250 21.13 1.01 -4.00
C ASP A 250 21.21 0.08 -2.77
N LEU A 251 21.11 0.65 -1.57
CA LEU A 251 21.03 -0.12 -0.33
C LEU A 251 19.78 -1.02 -0.29
N TYR A 252 18.63 -0.49 -0.71
CA TYR A 252 17.38 -1.25 -0.79
C TYR A 252 17.53 -2.46 -1.72
N ARG A 253 18.05 -2.27 -2.92
CA ARG A 253 18.29 -3.35 -3.91
C ARG A 253 19.24 -4.40 -3.36
N SER A 254 20.37 -3.98 -2.80
CA SER A 254 21.35 -4.88 -2.17
C SER A 254 20.71 -5.70 -1.02
N ASN A 255 19.85 -5.09 -0.20
CA ASN A 255 19.17 -5.80 0.87
C ASN A 255 18.13 -6.80 0.34
N LEU A 256 17.44 -6.50 -0.77
CA LEU A 256 16.55 -7.46 -1.42
C LEU A 256 17.31 -8.67 -1.95
N GLU A 257 18.49 -8.49 -2.56
CA GLU A 257 19.35 -9.57 -3.04
C GLU A 257 19.83 -10.46 -1.88
N LYS A 258 20.30 -9.86 -0.78
CA LYS A 258 20.70 -10.59 0.44
C LYS A 258 19.51 -11.39 1.02
N MET A 259 18.32 -10.80 1.02
CA MET A 259 17.12 -11.49 1.50
C MET A 259 16.73 -12.66 0.58
N ALA A 260 16.87 -12.51 -0.72
CA ALA A 260 16.64 -13.60 -1.67
C ALA A 260 17.62 -14.75 -1.43
N GLN A 261 18.91 -14.46 -1.24
CA GLN A 261 19.92 -15.47 -0.90
C GLN A 261 19.63 -16.17 0.44
N ALA A 262 19.26 -15.40 1.47
CA ALA A 262 18.91 -15.97 2.78
C ALA A 262 17.71 -16.92 2.71
N ARG A 263 16.74 -16.64 1.84
CA ARG A 263 15.59 -17.53 1.62
C ARG A 263 15.99 -18.85 0.99
N ILE A 264 16.87 -18.82 -0.01
CA ILE A 264 17.37 -20.06 -0.66
C ILE A 264 18.06 -20.94 0.38
N VAL A 265 18.96 -20.37 1.19
CA VAL A 265 19.66 -21.11 2.25
C VAL A 265 18.70 -21.68 3.28
N LEU A 266 17.66 -20.96 3.65
CA LEU A 266 16.64 -21.43 4.58
C LEU A 266 15.85 -22.62 3.97
N GLU A 267 15.45 -22.52 2.73
CA GLU A 267 14.71 -23.57 2.03
C GLU A 267 15.54 -24.85 1.91
N ASP A 268 16.80 -24.72 1.53
CA ASP A 268 17.76 -25.84 1.46
C ASP A 268 17.92 -26.52 2.84
N ALA A 269 18.03 -25.75 3.91
CA ALA A 269 18.14 -26.26 5.27
C ALA A 269 16.87 -27.03 5.70
N ILE A 270 15.68 -26.50 5.39
CA ILE A 270 14.40 -27.17 5.68
C ILE A 270 14.29 -28.49 4.91
N GLN A 271 14.66 -28.49 3.63
CA GLN A 271 14.63 -29.71 2.81
C GLN A 271 15.63 -30.77 3.30
N ALA A 272 16.82 -30.34 3.70
CA ALA A 272 17.83 -31.24 4.26
C ALA A 272 17.35 -31.89 5.58
N GLU A 273 16.70 -31.11 6.45
CA GLU A 273 16.17 -31.63 7.71
C GLU A 273 14.98 -32.59 7.48
N ARG A 274 14.10 -32.29 6.52
CA ARG A 274 13.01 -33.18 6.12
C ARG A 274 13.55 -34.52 5.62
N LYS A 275 14.53 -34.51 4.71
CA LYS A 275 15.17 -35.73 4.20
C LYS A 275 15.84 -36.54 5.32
N LYS A 276 16.47 -35.86 6.31
CA LYS A 276 17.08 -36.51 7.46
C LYS A 276 16.03 -37.18 8.35
N ARG A 277 14.89 -36.54 8.56
CA ARG A 277 13.77 -37.08 9.31
C ARG A 277 13.17 -38.31 8.62
N GLU A 278 12.89 -38.23 7.32
CA GLU A 278 12.38 -39.34 6.52
C GLU A 278 13.32 -40.56 6.57
N LYS A 279 14.65 -40.33 6.49
CA LYS A 279 15.63 -41.41 6.63
C LYS A 279 15.61 -42.06 8.01
N ARG A 280 15.44 -41.28 9.08
CA ARG A 280 15.35 -41.82 10.46
C ARG A 280 14.07 -42.65 10.66
N GLU A 281 12.95 -42.19 10.13
CA GLU A 281 11.67 -42.90 10.18
C GLU A 281 11.73 -44.24 9.41
N THR A 282 12.36 -44.26 8.22
CA THR A 282 12.57 -45.47 7.44
C THR A 282 13.53 -46.45 8.15
N GLN A 283 14.58 -45.99 8.80
CA GLN A 283 15.49 -46.81 9.58
C GLN A 283 14.85 -47.39 10.84
N ALA A 284 14.02 -46.61 11.52
CA ALA A 284 13.29 -47.07 12.69
C ALA A 284 12.25 -48.12 12.38
N SER A 285 11.61 -48.04 11.20
CA SER A 285 10.65 -49.07 10.72
C SER A 285 11.32 -50.35 10.16
N ALA A 286 12.61 -50.26 9.82
CA ALA A 286 13.38 -51.40 9.31
C ALA A 286 14.12 -52.20 10.37
N SER A 287 14.13 -51.82 11.66
CA SER A 287 14.70 -52.59 12.73
C SER A 287 13.79 -53.72 13.12
N PRO A 288 14.19 -55.03 12.94
CA PRO A 288 13.38 -56.16 13.35
C PRO A 288 13.27 -56.18 14.87
N SER A 289 12.05 -56.39 15.36
CA SER A 289 11.75 -56.72 16.74
C SER A 289 12.66 -57.86 17.20
N GLY A 290 13.57 -57.54 18.11
CA GLY A 290 14.52 -58.51 18.70
C GLY A 290 13.77 -59.67 19.27
N GLU A 291 14.23 -60.82 18.85
CA GLU A 291 13.90 -62.17 19.28
C GLU A 291 14.04 -62.26 20.82
N VAL A 292 12.90 -62.40 21.47
CA VAL A 292 12.87 -62.80 22.90
C VAL A 292 13.28 -64.28 22.94
N THR A 293 14.55 -64.59 23.14
CA THR A 293 15.00 -65.93 23.52
C THR A 293 14.57 -66.18 24.95
N ASP A 294 13.50 -66.91 25.08
CA ASP A 294 13.07 -67.60 26.32
C ASP A 294 14.12 -68.66 26.65
N SER A 295 14.89 -68.44 27.69
CA SER A 295 15.80 -69.40 28.27
C SER A 295 15.20 -69.92 29.56
N THR A 296 14.31 -70.90 29.41
CA THR A 296 14.00 -71.86 30.49
C THR A 296 15.13 -72.88 30.62
N ASN A 297 15.88 -72.79 31.76
CA ASN A 297 16.27 -73.99 32.51
C ASN A 297 16.86 -73.60 33.87
#